data_64f7f1c3adac7427e855f83b687ee26b
#
_entry.id   64f7f1c3adac7427e855f83b687ee26b
#
_cell.length_a   1.000
_cell.length_b   1.000
_cell.length_c   1.000
_cell.angle_alpha   90.00
_cell.angle_beta   90.00
_cell.angle_gamma   90.00
#
_symmetry.space_group_name_H-M   'P 1'
#
loop_
_entity.id
_entity.type
_entity.pdbx_description
1 polymer ?
#
loop_
_entity_poly.entity_id
_entity_poly.type
_entity_poly.pdbx_seq_one_letter_code
_entity_poly.pdbx_strand_id
1 'polypeptide(L)'
;MNKLLFTVVGSLALMSLGISCGTAHQSALTVKVVPEKGYIVPSAQDDVVFSIDVTGANIKNPQRVPLNLAVVLDRSSSMSGAKIEQARQAAMLLVDQLEAKDTFSLVVYNNEVKVLIPAQPVNNKEWIRRKIQSIQSGGSTALYGGVEAGSRQLRDYLDQERINRVILLSDGKANVGPKTPHELARLGQRLQQDGISVTTVGLGDDYNEDVMVSLAEASAANYYYVQDIETLPSIFEEELGYLQSVVARNIKIIIQLPEGVSPVEIEGYPDVTFRENRAELMLSEYYASQQRNILVRCRVPDTNKQKLELAQVQLEFRDEISGAQRGIESRGYVHITSDPQKSDASIDGNVAKLNSWFQNVRAREEALALADQGKSEQAALVLRRQIEQNTALPEIAKDERLLQDNDKLLFSAEELETKGRFDSRSRKSFQYDNYNQRNQKVQ
;
A
#
# COMPACT_ATOMS: atom_id res chain seq x y z
N MET A 1 -19.99 -14.10 -81.92
CA MET A 1 -18.94 -14.53 -80.92
C MET A 1 -18.38 -13.25 -80.34
N ASN A 2 -19.04 -12.64 -79.35
CA ASN A 2 -18.63 -11.42 -78.70
C ASN A 2 -18.21 -11.75 -77.27
N LYS A 3 -16.93 -11.45 -76.96
CA LYS A 3 -16.39 -11.49 -75.60
C LYS A 3 -16.63 -10.13 -74.97
N LEU A 4 -17.48 -10.08 -73.94
CA LEU A 4 -17.64 -8.93 -73.05
C LEU A 4 -16.46 -8.92 -72.04
N LEU A 5 -15.68 -7.84 -72.04
CA LEU A 5 -14.69 -7.51 -71.00
C LEU A 5 -15.45 -6.74 -69.89
N PHE A 6 -15.47 -7.28 -68.68
CA PHE A 6 -15.92 -6.54 -67.48
C PHE A 6 -14.68 -5.85 -66.83
N THR A 7 -14.70 -4.54 -66.89
CA THR A 7 -13.72 -3.69 -66.18
C THR A 7 -14.27 -3.42 -64.76
N VAL A 8 -13.57 -3.94 -63.75
CA VAL A 8 -13.88 -3.63 -62.34
C VAL A 8 -13.12 -2.35 -61.96
N VAL A 9 -13.87 -1.29 -61.77
CA VAL A 9 -13.33 -0.03 -61.21
C VAL A 9 -13.36 -0.16 -59.69
N GLY A 10 -12.20 -0.37 -59.10
CA GLY A 10 -12.03 -0.36 -57.66
C GLY A 10 -11.94 1.10 -57.15
N SER A 11 -12.96 1.54 -56.45
CA SER A 11 -12.95 2.80 -55.70
C SER A 11 -12.08 2.68 -54.45
N LEU A 12 -10.89 3.31 -54.48
CA LEU A 12 -10.06 3.50 -53.31
C LEU A 12 -10.70 4.62 -52.46
N ALA A 13 -11.35 4.22 -51.36
CA ALA A 13 -11.78 5.17 -50.35
C ALA A 13 -10.54 5.57 -49.52
N LEU A 14 -10.02 6.77 -49.74
CA LEU A 14 -9.07 7.40 -48.83
C LEU A 14 -9.81 7.72 -47.53
N MET A 15 -9.61 6.89 -46.50
CA MET A 15 -9.89 7.28 -45.13
C MET A 15 -8.86 8.33 -44.70
N SER A 16 -9.25 9.59 -44.68
CA SER A 16 -8.50 10.65 -44.01
C SER A 16 -8.50 10.35 -42.52
N LEU A 17 -7.35 9.87 -42.02
CA LEU A 17 -7.06 9.89 -40.58
C LEU A 17 -7.00 11.36 -40.16
N GLY A 18 -8.09 11.83 -39.58
CA GLY A 18 -8.13 13.08 -38.84
C GLY A 18 -7.15 12.95 -37.66
N ILE A 19 -5.97 13.56 -37.80
CA ILE A 19 -5.10 13.81 -36.65
C ILE A 19 -5.84 14.84 -35.77
N SER A 20 -6.65 14.33 -34.84
CA SER A 20 -7.12 15.15 -33.72
C SER A 20 -5.90 15.54 -32.92
N CYS A 21 -5.52 16.82 -33.01
CA CYS A 21 -4.56 17.45 -32.12
C CYS A 21 -5.22 17.57 -30.73
N GLY A 22 -5.42 16.43 -30.06
CA GLY A 22 -5.81 16.38 -28.67
C GLY A 22 -4.64 16.86 -27.84
N THR A 23 -4.87 17.85 -26.99
CA THR A 23 -3.96 18.21 -25.90
C THR A 23 -3.49 16.91 -25.24
N ALA A 24 -2.19 16.65 -25.28
CA ALA A 24 -1.61 15.48 -24.64
C ALA A 24 -1.88 15.62 -23.13
N HIS A 25 -2.97 15.03 -22.65
CA HIS A 25 -3.25 14.96 -21.22
C HIS A 25 -2.10 14.18 -20.57
N GLN A 26 -1.46 14.80 -19.60
CA GLN A 26 -0.44 14.16 -18.78
C GLN A 26 -1.04 12.86 -18.20
N SER A 27 -0.34 11.73 -18.36
CA SER A 27 -0.78 10.46 -17.77
C SER A 27 -0.81 10.59 -16.25
N ALA A 28 -1.83 10.00 -15.62
CA ALA A 28 -1.95 9.95 -14.16
C ALA A 28 -0.77 9.24 -13.48
N LEU A 29 -0.14 8.28 -14.17
CA LEU A 29 1.02 7.56 -13.67
C LEU A 29 2.17 7.63 -14.68
N THR A 30 3.39 7.54 -14.13
CA THR A 30 4.62 7.24 -14.87
C THR A 30 5.29 6.03 -14.24
N VAL A 31 6.07 5.27 -15.03
CA VAL A 31 6.81 4.11 -14.56
C VAL A 31 8.22 4.13 -15.12
N LYS A 32 9.21 3.77 -14.28
CA LYS A 32 10.61 3.57 -14.68
C LYS A 32 11.12 2.28 -14.04
N VAL A 33 12.04 1.61 -14.73
CA VAL A 33 12.79 0.47 -14.19
C VAL A 33 14.24 0.88 -14.06
N VAL A 34 14.76 0.92 -12.84
CA VAL A 34 16.09 1.44 -12.50
C VAL A 34 16.89 0.34 -11.81
N PRO A 35 17.97 -0.18 -12.41
CA PRO A 35 18.84 -1.14 -11.75
C PRO A 35 19.65 -0.49 -10.63
N GLU A 36 19.95 -1.24 -9.56
CA GLU A 36 20.84 -0.79 -8.50
C GLU A 36 22.26 -0.53 -9.02
N LYS A 37 22.73 -1.37 -9.95
CA LYS A 37 24.00 -1.20 -10.65
C LYS A 37 23.78 -1.12 -12.15
N GLY A 38 24.23 -0.04 -12.78
CA GLY A 38 24.17 0.16 -14.22
C GLY A 38 25.07 -0.80 -14.99
N TYR A 39 26.18 -1.26 -14.38
CA TYR A 39 27.08 -2.32 -14.85
C TYR A 39 27.14 -3.44 -13.82
N ILE A 40 27.03 -4.68 -14.27
CA ILE A 40 27.16 -5.87 -13.42
C ILE A 40 28.25 -6.81 -13.93
N VAL A 41 28.94 -7.48 -13.01
CA VAL A 41 29.71 -8.68 -13.30
C VAL A 41 28.76 -9.85 -13.16
N PRO A 42 28.40 -10.55 -14.27
CA PRO A 42 27.39 -11.59 -14.20
C PRO A 42 27.88 -12.77 -13.35
N SER A 43 27.01 -13.21 -12.46
CA SER A 43 27.22 -14.40 -11.61
C SER A 43 25.86 -15.05 -11.38
N ALA A 44 25.78 -16.35 -11.66
CA ALA A 44 24.55 -17.11 -11.41
C ALA A 44 24.19 -17.25 -9.92
N GLN A 45 25.12 -16.87 -9.03
CA GLN A 45 24.94 -16.96 -7.57
C GLN A 45 24.57 -15.62 -6.92
N ASP A 46 24.88 -14.49 -7.58
CA ASP A 46 24.66 -13.17 -7.02
C ASP A 46 23.30 -12.60 -7.46
N ASP A 47 22.60 -11.99 -6.52
CA ASP A 47 21.35 -11.33 -6.80
C ASP A 47 21.59 -9.96 -7.47
N VAL A 48 20.81 -9.68 -8.51
CA VAL A 48 20.71 -8.35 -9.14
C VAL A 48 19.41 -7.71 -8.69
N VAL A 49 19.52 -6.46 -8.22
CA VAL A 49 18.38 -5.69 -7.71
C VAL A 49 18.02 -4.58 -8.68
N PHE A 50 16.73 -4.38 -8.90
CA PHE A 50 16.22 -3.22 -9.61
C PHE A 50 14.94 -2.68 -8.94
N SER A 51 14.70 -1.39 -9.09
CA SER A 51 13.47 -0.72 -8.66
C SER A 51 12.53 -0.51 -9.81
N ILE A 52 11.24 -0.68 -9.57
CA ILE A 52 10.15 -0.23 -10.43
C ILE A 52 9.57 1.01 -9.76
N ASP A 53 9.91 2.19 -10.28
CA ASP A 53 9.50 3.46 -9.73
C ASP A 53 8.20 3.91 -10.38
N VAL A 54 7.12 3.87 -9.63
CA VAL A 54 5.82 4.39 -10.06
C VAL A 54 5.60 5.74 -9.41
N THR A 55 5.21 6.75 -10.20
CA THR A 55 4.97 8.11 -9.70
C THR A 55 3.62 8.62 -10.18
N GLY A 56 2.80 9.09 -9.24
CA GLY A 56 1.54 9.78 -9.51
C GLY A 56 1.78 11.20 -10.02
N ALA A 57 0.95 11.63 -10.96
CA ALA A 57 1.02 12.98 -11.51
C ALA A 57 0.89 14.05 -10.42
N ASN A 58 1.72 15.10 -10.51
CA ASN A 58 1.61 16.24 -9.60
C ASN A 58 0.50 17.18 -10.08
N ILE A 59 -0.70 16.97 -9.54
CA ILE A 59 -1.87 17.78 -9.86
C ILE A 59 -2.37 18.45 -8.59
N LYS A 60 -2.41 19.77 -8.61
CA LYS A 60 -2.80 20.57 -7.43
C LYS A 60 -4.27 20.44 -7.07
N ASN A 61 -5.17 20.02 -7.82
CA ASN A 61 -6.56 19.75 -7.49
C ASN A 61 -7.08 18.70 -8.48
N PRO A 62 -6.84 17.40 -8.26
CA PRO A 62 -7.42 16.37 -9.10
C PRO A 62 -8.94 16.44 -9.04
N GLN A 63 -9.59 16.03 -10.11
CA GLN A 63 -11.05 15.91 -10.10
C GLN A 63 -11.41 14.90 -9.01
N ARG A 64 -12.10 15.40 -7.97
CA ARG A 64 -12.42 14.58 -6.81
C ARG A 64 -13.39 13.46 -7.17
N VAL A 65 -12.94 12.23 -6.99
CA VAL A 65 -13.75 11.03 -7.12
C VAL A 65 -14.78 11.00 -5.99
N PRO A 66 -16.07 10.71 -6.26
CA PRO A 66 -17.06 10.56 -5.20
C PRO A 66 -16.70 9.41 -4.26
N LEU A 67 -16.97 9.59 -2.98
CA LEU A 67 -16.69 8.61 -1.94
C LEU A 67 -17.95 7.83 -1.54
N ASN A 68 -17.77 6.56 -1.24
CA ASN A 68 -18.75 5.70 -0.60
C ASN A 68 -18.09 5.16 0.68
N LEU A 69 -18.39 5.77 1.82
CA LEU A 69 -17.68 5.56 3.09
C LEU A 69 -18.56 4.87 4.13
N ALA A 70 -18.00 3.87 4.79
CA ALA A 70 -18.56 3.28 6.00
C ALA A 70 -17.58 3.45 7.16
N VAL A 71 -17.92 4.23 8.15
CA VAL A 71 -17.19 4.27 9.43
C VAL A 71 -17.69 3.14 10.31
N VAL A 72 -16.78 2.30 10.78
CA VAL A 72 -17.03 1.15 11.66
C VAL A 72 -16.32 1.41 12.99
N LEU A 73 -17.07 1.81 14.00
CA LEU A 73 -16.57 2.37 15.24
C LEU A 73 -16.76 1.40 16.39
N ASP A 74 -15.67 1.03 17.03
CA ASP A 74 -15.68 0.31 18.30
C ASP A 74 -16.30 1.19 19.39
N ARG A 75 -17.29 0.63 20.10
CA ARG A 75 -17.87 1.25 21.26
C ARG A 75 -17.81 0.34 22.49
N SER A 76 -16.85 -0.59 22.51
CA SER A 76 -16.62 -1.47 23.67
C SER A 76 -16.29 -0.69 24.94
N SER A 77 -16.26 -1.37 26.09
CA SER A 77 -16.01 -0.72 27.38
C SER A 77 -14.64 -0.02 27.46
N SER A 78 -13.63 -0.51 26.74
CA SER A 78 -12.28 0.08 26.66
C SER A 78 -12.27 1.46 25.99
N MET A 79 -13.26 1.73 25.13
CA MET A 79 -13.44 3.02 24.46
C MET A 79 -13.99 4.13 25.37
N SER A 80 -14.26 3.86 26.65
CA SER A 80 -14.85 4.84 27.57
C SER A 80 -13.95 6.07 27.78
N GLY A 81 -14.58 7.20 28.09
CA GLY A 81 -13.87 8.46 28.38
C GLY A 81 -13.38 9.19 27.14
N ALA A 82 -12.13 9.61 27.15
CA ALA A 82 -11.55 10.42 26.06
C ALA A 82 -11.58 9.70 24.70
N LYS A 83 -11.39 8.37 24.66
CA LYS A 83 -11.36 7.62 23.42
C LYS A 83 -12.66 7.73 22.62
N ILE A 84 -13.82 7.50 23.24
CA ILE A 84 -15.11 7.59 22.53
C ILE A 84 -15.42 9.03 22.13
N GLU A 85 -14.98 10.01 22.93
CA GLU A 85 -15.16 11.42 22.61
C GLU A 85 -14.36 11.85 21.40
N GLN A 86 -13.07 11.49 21.33
CA GLN A 86 -12.22 11.77 20.19
C GLN A 86 -12.68 11.01 18.93
N ALA A 87 -13.16 9.77 19.08
CA ALA A 87 -13.76 9.02 17.98
C ALA A 87 -15.00 9.69 17.39
N ARG A 88 -15.87 10.28 18.25
CA ARG A 88 -17.00 11.09 17.80
C ARG A 88 -16.54 12.35 17.06
N GLN A 89 -15.55 13.06 17.61
CA GLN A 89 -15.00 14.28 16.99
C GLN A 89 -14.40 13.97 15.63
N ALA A 90 -13.57 12.93 15.52
CA ALA A 90 -12.97 12.49 14.25
C ALA A 90 -14.03 12.14 13.21
N ALA A 91 -15.07 11.38 13.59
CA ALA A 91 -16.17 11.03 12.70
C ALA A 91 -16.99 12.26 12.26
N MET A 92 -17.19 13.25 13.13
CA MET A 92 -17.87 14.50 12.78
C MET A 92 -17.04 15.36 11.82
N LEU A 93 -15.72 15.50 12.06
CA LEU A 93 -14.83 16.22 11.16
C LEU A 93 -14.79 15.60 9.77
N LEU A 94 -14.75 14.26 9.69
CA LEU A 94 -14.83 13.55 8.42
C LEU A 94 -16.13 13.90 7.70
N VAL A 95 -17.28 13.85 8.36
CA VAL A 95 -18.59 14.18 7.77
C VAL A 95 -18.65 15.62 7.28
N ASP A 96 -17.99 16.55 7.98
CA ASP A 96 -17.95 17.97 7.58
C ASP A 96 -17.24 18.19 6.24
N GLN A 97 -16.25 17.36 5.93
CA GLN A 97 -15.49 17.45 4.70
C GLN A 97 -16.14 16.69 3.52
N LEU A 98 -17.15 15.83 3.78
CA LEU A 98 -17.88 15.14 2.72
C LEU A 98 -18.79 16.09 1.94
N GLU A 99 -19.04 15.76 0.68
CA GLU A 99 -19.92 16.50 -0.22
C GLU A 99 -21.26 15.76 -0.43
N ALA A 100 -22.25 16.43 -0.99
CA ALA A 100 -23.57 15.84 -1.27
C ALA A 100 -23.52 14.63 -2.24
N LYS A 101 -22.49 14.57 -3.11
CA LYS A 101 -22.25 13.43 -4.01
C LYS A 101 -21.68 12.20 -3.30
N ASP A 102 -21.17 12.36 -2.07
CA ASP A 102 -20.64 11.26 -1.28
C ASP A 102 -21.75 10.51 -0.57
N THR A 103 -21.48 9.25 -0.30
CA THR A 103 -22.34 8.37 0.50
C THR A 103 -21.63 8.08 1.84
N PHE A 104 -22.37 8.13 2.91
CA PHE A 104 -21.88 7.88 4.25
C PHE A 104 -22.77 6.87 4.99
N SER A 105 -22.15 5.98 5.73
CA SER A 105 -22.80 5.10 6.70
C SER A 105 -21.97 5.01 7.99
N LEU A 106 -22.63 4.68 9.09
CA LEU A 106 -22.00 4.50 10.39
C LEU A 106 -22.49 3.21 11.03
N VAL A 107 -21.57 2.31 11.27
CA VAL A 107 -21.78 1.09 12.03
C VAL A 107 -21.05 1.24 13.36
N VAL A 108 -21.72 0.92 14.46
CA VAL A 108 -21.10 0.83 15.77
C VAL A 108 -21.14 -0.62 16.24
N TYR A 109 -20.09 -1.06 16.91
CA TYR A 109 -20.02 -2.42 17.40
C TYR A 109 -19.45 -2.49 18.83
N ASN A 110 -19.95 -3.48 19.56
CA ASN A 110 -19.41 -4.00 20.80
C ASN A 110 -19.62 -5.52 20.80
N ASN A 111 -20.32 -6.15 21.75
CA ASN A 111 -20.84 -7.52 21.62
C ASN A 111 -21.94 -7.65 20.56
N GLU A 112 -22.57 -6.55 20.19
CA GLU A 112 -23.57 -6.44 19.14
C GLU A 112 -23.08 -5.50 18.04
N VAL A 113 -23.52 -5.76 16.80
CA VAL A 113 -23.25 -4.89 15.65
C VAL A 113 -24.52 -4.15 15.28
N LYS A 114 -24.45 -2.81 15.24
CA LYS A 114 -25.59 -1.96 14.94
C LYS A 114 -25.28 -0.97 13.85
N VAL A 115 -26.06 -0.96 12.78
CA VAL A 115 -26.07 0.13 11.79
C VAL A 115 -26.77 1.33 12.44
N LEU A 116 -25.98 2.33 12.85
CA LEU A 116 -26.49 3.55 13.48
C LEU A 116 -27.00 4.55 12.42
N ILE A 117 -26.31 4.63 11.30
CA ILE A 117 -26.65 5.44 10.15
C ILE A 117 -26.56 4.52 8.91
N PRO A 118 -27.70 4.13 8.29
CA PRO A 118 -27.69 3.42 7.02
C PRO A 118 -27.02 4.24 5.92
N ALA A 119 -26.46 3.54 4.91
CA ALA A 119 -25.83 4.20 3.77
C ALA A 119 -26.79 5.17 3.08
N GLN A 120 -26.34 6.41 2.91
CA GLN A 120 -27.14 7.48 2.33
C GLN A 120 -26.25 8.62 1.80
N PRO A 121 -26.71 9.41 0.80
CA PRO A 121 -26.04 10.64 0.41
C PRO A 121 -25.93 11.63 1.57
N VAL A 122 -24.83 12.41 1.61
CA VAL A 122 -24.52 13.34 2.72
C VAL A 122 -25.31 14.65 2.55
N ASN A 123 -26.63 14.57 2.64
CA ASN A 123 -27.53 15.74 2.47
C ASN A 123 -27.91 16.44 3.78
N ASN A 124 -27.81 15.73 4.91
CA ASN A 124 -28.21 16.27 6.22
C ASN A 124 -27.12 16.00 7.27
N LYS A 125 -26.05 16.80 7.22
CA LYS A 125 -24.91 16.69 8.14
C LYS A 125 -25.31 16.87 9.61
N GLU A 126 -26.27 17.74 9.91
CA GLU A 126 -26.73 17.99 11.27
C GLU A 126 -27.39 16.75 11.90
N TRP A 127 -28.20 16.02 11.12
CA TRP A 127 -28.79 14.77 11.58
C TRP A 127 -27.72 13.70 11.81
N ILE A 128 -26.74 13.60 10.89
CA ILE A 128 -25.62 12.67 11.00
C ILE A 128 -24.82 12.98 12.28
N ARG A 129 -24.47 14.25 12.52
CA ARG A 129 -23.74 14.70 13.72
C ARG A 129 -24.47 14.32 15.02
N ARG A 130 -25.78 14.57 15.10
CA ARG A 130 -26.59 14.18 16.29
C ARG A 130 -26.53 12.67 16.52
N LYS A 131 -26.55 11.85 15.46
CA LYS A 131 -26.41 10.40 15.58
C LYS A 131 -25.02 10.01 16.09
N ILE A 132 -23.95 10.62 15.58
CA ILE A 132 -22.59 10.40 16.07
C ILE A 132 -22.47 10.75 17.55
N GLN A 133 -22.99 11.89 17.96
CA GLN A 133 -22.99 12.33 19.38
C GLN A 133 -23.73 11.37 20.31
N SER A 134 -24.70 10.61 19.82
CA SER A 134 -25.47 9.66 20.63
C SER A 134 -24.74 8.35 20.93
N ILE A 135 -23.54 8.12 20.38
CA ILE A 135 -22.78 6.88 20.60
C ILE A 135 -22.34 6.83 22.08
N GLN A 136 -22.56 5.69 22.72
CA GLN A 136 -22.13 5.40 24.07
C GLN A 136 -21.29 4.14 24.12
N SER A 137 -20.24 4.13 24.95
CA SER A 137 -19.37 2.97 25.13
C SER A 137 -19.99 1.92 26.07
N GLY A 138 -19.60 0.66 25.89
CA GLY A 138 -19.97 -0.49 26.72
C GLY A 138 -19.97 -1.81 25.97
N GLY A 139 -19.71 -2.91 26.66
CA GLY A 139 -19.71 -4.27 26.10
C GLY A 139 -18.34 -4.75 25.62
N SER A 140 -18.34 -5.85 24.85
CA SER A 140 -17.17 -6.55 24.28
C SER A 140 -16.82 -6.02 22.85
N THR A 141 -16.02 -6.80 22.06
CA THR A 141 -15.47 -6.33 20.77
C THR A 141 -15.71 -7.35 19.67
N ALA A 142 -16.76 -7.18 18.86
CA ALA A 142 -17.11 -8.02 17.69
C ALA A 142 -16.59 -7.38 16.39
N LEU A 143 -15.27 -7.22 16.26
CA LEU A 143 -14.61 -6.51 15.16
C LEU A 143 -14.98 -7.05 13.78
N TYR A 144 -14.86 -8.38 13.58
CA TYR A 144 -15.17 -9.00 12.28
C TYR A 144 -16.60 -8.68 11.81
N GLY A 145 -17.58 -8.84 12.70
CA GLY A 145 -18.98 -8.53 12.40
C GLY A 145 -19.20 -7.05 12.07
N GLY A 146 -18.44 -6.15 12.74
CA GLY A 146 -18.44 -4.72 12.43
C GLY A 146 -18.00 -4.43 11.00
N VAL A 147 -16.86 -5.00 10.57
CA VAL A 147 -16.34 -4.84 9.21
C VAL A 147 -17.31 -5.41 8.17
N GLU A 148 -17.87 -6.60 8.39
CA GLU A 148 -18.88 -7.17 7.49
C GLU A 148 -20.14 -6.31 7.39
N ALA A 149 -20.60 -5.73 8.50
CA ALA A 149 -21.75 -4.85 8.47
C ALA A 149 -21.45 -3.54 7.73
N GLY A 150 -20.27 -2.95 7.95
CA GLY A 150 -19.80 -1.77 7.22
C GLY A 150 -19.71 -2.03 5.72
N SER A 151 -19.09 -3.15 5.33
CA SER A 151 -18.99 -3.51 3.91
C SER A 151 -20.35 -3.76 3.25
N ARG A 152 -21.33 -4.33 3.97
CA ARG A 152 -22.71 -4.47 3.48
C ARG A 152 -23.37 -3.12 3.19
N GLN A 153 -23.09 -2.10 4.02
CA GLN A 153 -23.63 -0.75 3.78
C GLN A 153 -23.07 -0.15 2.48
N LEU A 154 -21.84 -0.43 2.13
CA LEU A 154 -21.26 0.09 0.89
C LEU A 154 -21.86 -0.55 -0.36
N ARG A 155 -22.36 -1.78 -0.28
CA ARG A 155 -22.86 -2.54 -1.45
C ARG A 155 -24.08 -1.90 -2.12
N ASP A 156 -24.92 -1.18 -1.37
CA ASP A 156 -26.09 -0.50 -1.93
C ASP A 156 -25.71 0.67 -2.86
N TYR A 157 -24.47 1.18 -2.71
CA TYR A 157 -23.89 2.27 -3.50
C TYR A 157 -22.57 1.88 -4.15
N LEU A 158 -22.32 0.57 -4.29
CA LEU A 158 -21.09 0.07 -4.88
C LEU A 158 -21.05 0.45 -6.37
N ASP A 159 -20.07 1.25 -6.73
CA ASP A 159 -19.88 1.75 -8.08
C ASP A 159 -18.38 1.84 -8.36
N GLN A 160 -17.98 1.45 -9.57
CA GLN A 160 -16.61 1.59 -10.04
C GLN A 160 -16.18 3.05 -10.22
N GLU A 161 -17.13 3.98 -10.29
CA GLU A 161 -16.87 5.43 -10.36
C GLU A 161 -16.68 6.06 -8.98
N ARG A 162 -16.78 5.27 -7.88
CA ARG A 162 -16.60 5.71 -6.50
C ARG A 162 -15.42 5.03 -5.84
N ILE A 163 -14.86 5.68 -4.82
CA ILE A 163 -13.94 5.04 -3.89
C ILE A 163 -14.77 4.43 -2.77
N ASN A 164 -14.73 3.09 -2.65
CA ASN A 164 -15.51 2.35 -1.66
C ASN A 164 -14.60 1.99 -0.48
N ARG A 165 -14.78 2.67 0.65
CA ARG A 165 -13.88 2.58 1.80
C ARG A 165 -14.62 2.30 3.10
N VAL A 166 -14.16 1.27 3.83
CA VAL A 166 -14.45 1.09 5.25
C VAL A 166 -13.32 1.73 6.06
N ILE A 167 -13.65 2.52 7.07
CA ILE A 167 -12.68 3.03 8.06
C ILE A 167 -13.04 2.37 9.38
N LEU A 168 -12.22 1.40 9.80
CA LEU A 168 -12.38 0.65 11.05
C LEU A 168 -11.58 1.30 12.16
N LEU A 169 -12.23 1.63 13.26
CA LEU A 169 -11.60 2.14 14.48
C LEU A 169 -11.79 1.13 15.61
N SER A 170 -10.69 0.73 16.29
CA SER A 170 -10.72 -0.17 17.43
C SER A 170 -9.60 0.13 18.42
N ASP A 171 -9.88 -0.01 19.73
CA ASP A 171 -8.89 0.07 20.80
C ASP A 171 -8.71 -1.26 21.55
N GLY A 172 -9.42 -2.32 21.13
CA GLY A 172 -9.46 -3.57 21.83
C GLY A 172 -9.14 -4.79 20.98
N LYS A 173 -8.81 -5.89 21.64
CA LYS A 173 -8.64 -7.19 20.99
C LYS A 173 -10.00 -7.73 20.59
N ALA A 174 -10.12 -8.16 19.32
CA ALA A 174 -11.30 -8.91 18.88
C ALA A 174 -11.51 -10.14 19.78
N ASN A 175 -12.67 -10.23 20.41
CA ASN A 175 -12.99 -11.32 21.33
C ASN A 175 -14.31 -12.03 20.99
N VAL A 176 -15.02 -11.56 19.98
CA VAL A 176 -16.24 -12.16 19.44
C VAL A 176 -16.07 -12.44 17.95
N GLY A 177 -16.31 -13.68 17.52
CA GLY A 177 -16.18 -14.12 16.12
C GLY A 177 -14.73 -14.40 15.68
N PRO A 178 -14.46 -14.44 14.35
CA PRO A 178 -13.13 -14.57 13.78
C PRO A 178 -12.21 -13.45 14.27
N LYS A 179 -10.98 -13.81 14.68
CA LYS A 179 -10.08 -12.90 15.40
C LYS A 179 -8.61 -13.08 15.11
N THR A 180 -8.25 -14.02 14.23
CA THR A 180 -6.86 -14.27 13.86
C THR A 180 -6.45 -13.40 12.67
N PRO A 181 -5.16 -13.04 12.53
CA PRO A 181 -4.65 -12.30 11.36
C PRO A 181 -5.05 -12.94 10.03
N HIS A 182 -4.96 -14.28 9.94
CA HIS A 182 -5.31 -15.03 8.74
C HIS A 182 -6.83 -14.93 8.38
N GLU A 183 -7.72 -14.97 9.38
CA GLU A 183 -9.17 -14.82 9.13
C GLU A 183 -9.52 -13.42 8.65
N LEU A 184 -8.86 -12.39 9.23
CA LEU A 184 -9.06 -11.00 8.82
C LEU A 184 -8.41 -10.70 7.46
N ALA A 185 -7.25 -11.27 7.15
CA ALA A 185 -6.66 -11.20 5.82
C ALA A 185 -7.59 -11.80 4.75
N ARG A 186 -8.21 -12.96 5.02
CA ARG A 186 -9.21 -13.55 4.11
C ARG A 186 -10.43 -12.65 3.91
N LEU A 187 -10.89 -11.97 4.96
CA LEU A 187 -11.95 -10.97 4.83
C LEU A 187 -11.50 -9.82 3.95
N GLY A 188 -10.31 -9.26 4.20
CA GLY A 188 -9.72 -8.19 3.41
C GLY A 188 -9.60 -8.54 1.91
N GLN A 189 -9.08 -9.74 1.60
CA GLN A 189 -8.97 -10.22 0.21
C GLN A 189 -10.32 -10.30 -0.51
N ARG A 190 -11.35 -10.83 0.16
CA ARG A 190 -12.71 -10.89 -0.41
C ARG A 190 -13.27 -9.50 -0.67
N LEU A 191 -13.08 -8.57 0.28
CA LEU A 191 -13.55 -7.20 0.14
C LEU A 191 -12.82 -6.47 -0.99
N GLN A 192 -11.51 -6.67 -1.11
CA GLN A 192 -10.72 -6.12 -2.19
C GLN A 192 -11.19 -6.63 -3.58
N GLN A 193 -11.55 -7.91 -3.70
CA GLN A 193 -12.14 -8.48 -4.91
C GLN A 193 -13.50 -7.85 -5.26
N ASP A 194 -14.27 -7.46 -4.24
CA ASP A 194 -15.53 -6.71 -4.40
C ASP A 194 -15.29 -5.20 -4.68
N GLY A 195 -14.04 -4.73 -4.73
CA GLY A 195 -13.70 -3.32 -4.91
C GLY A 195 -13.91 -2.47 -3.65
N ILE A 196 -13.84 -3.08 -2.47
CA ILE A 196 -13.95 -2.44 -1.15
C ILE A 196 -12.61 -2.55 -0.42
N SER A 197 -12.06 -1.43 0.02
CA SER A 197 -10.83 -1.38 0.83
C SER A 197 -11.17 -1.04 2.30
N VAL A 198 -10.35 -1.53 3.24
CA VAL A 198 -10.58 -1.35 4.69
C VAL A 198 -9.38 -0.70 5.34
N THR A 199 -9.47 0.60 5.59
CA THR A 199 -8.51 1.31 6.43
C THR A 199 -8.75 0.94 7.89
N THR A 200 -7.67 0.63 8.60
CA THR A 200 -7.74 0.26 10.02
C THR A 200 -6.99 1.26 10.88
N VAL A 201 -7.61 1.67 11.99
CA VAL A 201 -7.08 2.64 12.95
C VAL A 201 -7.10 2.01 14.34
N GLY A 202 -5.92 1.69 14.87
CA GLY A 202 -5.75 1.10 16.19
C GLY A 202 -5.41 2.16 17.24
N LEU A 203 -6.15 2.19 18.35
CA LEU A 203 -6.01 3.19 19.41
C LEU A 203 -5.33 2.61 20.65
N GLY A 204 -4.25 3.26 21.11
CA GLY A 204 -3.54 2.88 22.33
C GLY A 204 -2.84 1.54 22.25
N ASP A 205 -2.63 0.86 23.38
CA ASP A 205 -1.71 -0.26 23.48
C ASP A 205 -2.40 -1.65 23.63
N ASP A 206 -3.74 -1.72 23.61
CA ASP A 206 -4.48 -2.94 23.97
C ASP A 206 -5.07 -3.73 22.79
N TYR A 207 -5.11 -3.18 21.58
CA TYR A 207 -5.62 -3.90 20.40
C TYR A 207 -4.58 -4.89 19.82
N ASN A 208 -5.02 -5.73 18.88
CA ASN A 208 -4.14 -6.67 18.16
C ASN A 208 -3.69 -6.04 16.83
N GLU A 209 -2.43 -5.58 16.80
CA GLU A 209 -1.83 -4.92 15.63
C GLU A 209 -1.71 -5.84 14.42
N ASP A 210 -1.40 -7.14 14.62
CA ASP A 210 -1.25 -8.09 13.52
C ASP A 210 -2.59 -8.30 12.79
N VAL A 211 -3.71 -8.28 13.52
CA VAL A 211 -5.07 -8.35 12.96
C VAL A 211 -5.37 -7.10 12.12
N MET A 212 -5.05 -5.91 12.65
CA MET A 212 -5.32 -4.64 11.97
C MET A 212 -4.49 -4.48 10.71
N VAL A 213 -3.18 -4.77 10.79
CA VAL A 213 -2.26 -4.75 9.64
C VAL A 213 -2.72 -5.75 8.57
N SER A 214 -2.98 -7.01 8.95
CA SER A 214 -3.38 -8.05 8.00
C SER A 214 -4.67 -7.71 7.24
N LEU A 215 -5.66 -7.09 7.91
CA LEU A 215 -6.89 -6.66 7.26
C LEU A 215 -6.65 -5.50 6.29
N ALA A 216 -5.90 -4.49 6.70
CA ALA A 216 -5.60 -3.32 5.88
C ALA A 216 -4.80 -3.69 4.63
N GLU A 217 -3.72 -4.47 4.79
CA GLU A 217 -2.89 -4.92 3.67
C GLU A 217 -3.66 -5.79 2.68
N ALA A 218 -4.39 -6.79 3.19
CA ALA A 218 -5.15 -7.71 2.35
C ALA A 218 -6.29 -7.04 1.59
N SER A 219 -6.76 -5.87 2.04
CA SER A 219 -7.77 -5.05 1.35
C SER A 219 -7.16 -3.85 0.60
N ALA A 220 -5.83 -3.78 0.51
CA ALA A 220 -5.08 -2.72 -0.16
C ALA A 220 -5.42 -1.30 0.36
N ALA A 221 -5.52 -1.13 1.68
CA ALA A 221 -5.79 0.13 2.34
C ALA A 221 -4.77 0.47 3.43
N ASN A 222 -5.06 1.49 4.23
CA ASN A 222 -4.13 2.04 5.20
C ASN A 222 -4.30 1.43 6.60
N TYR A 223 -3.19 1.28 7.32
CA TYR A 223 -3.17 1.02 8.75
C TYR A 223 -2.56 2.21 9.48
N TYR A 224 -3.16 2.63 10.59
CA TYR A 224 -2.70 3.69 11.47
C TYR A 224 -2.61 3.19 12.91
N TYR A 225 -1.52 3.52 13.58
CA TYR A 225 -1.38 3.38 15.03
C TYR A 225 -1.48 4.75 15.69
N VAL A 226 -2.47 4.93 16.55
CA VAL A 226 -2.73 6.16 17.27
C VAL A 226 -2.35 5.96 18.75
N GLN A 227 -1.13 6.37 19.07
CA GLN A 227 -0.62 6.32 20.45
C GLN A 227 -1.27 7.40 21.31
N ASP A 228 -1.32 8.64 20.79
CA ASP A 228 -1.97 9.77 21.40
C ASP A 228 -3.36 9.98 20.79
N ILE A 229 -4.38 9.78 21.59
CA ILE A 229 -5.77 9.84 21.15
C ILE A 229 -6.16 11.24 20.61
N GLU A 230 -5.48 12.29 21.02
CA GLU A 230 -5.74 13.65 20.55
C GLU A 230 -5.37 13.82 19.08
N THR A 231 -4.53 12.96 18.53
CA THR A 231 -4.15 12.95 17.10
C THR A 231 -5.17 12.25 16.20
N LEU A 232 -6.17 11.55 16.75
CA LEU A 232 -7.14 10.79 15.97
C LEU A 232 -7.89 11.62 14.91
N PRO A 233 -8.34 12.86 15.21
CA PRO A 233 -8.95 13.70 14.18
C PRO A 233 -8.03 13.98 12.99
N SER A 234 -6.74 14.25 13.23
CA SER A 234 -5.75 14.48 12.17
C SER A 234 -5.53 13.24 11.29
N ILE A 235 -5.56 12.04 11.88
CA ILE A 235 -5.48 10.78 11.13
C ILE A 235 -6.67 10.62 10.16
N PHE A 236 -7.87 10.98 10.60
CA PHE A 236 -9.06 10.95 9.75
C PHE A 236 -8.99 12.00 8.63
N GLU A 237 -8.45 13.20 8.92
CA GLU A 237 -8.21 14.23 7.90
C GLU A 237 -7.16 13.76 6.88
N GLU A 238 -6.08 13.15 7.33
CA GLU A 238 -5.04 12.58 6.47
C GLU A 238 -5.60 11.50 5.55
N GLU A 239 -6.33 10.52 6.10
CA GLU A 239 -6.96 9.46 5.31
C GLU A 239 -7.91 10.04 4.26
N LEU A 240 -8.75 11.01 4.65
CA LEU A 240 -9.66 11.65 3.71
C LEU A 240 -8.90 12.47 2.65
N GLY A 241 -7.80 13.12 3.01
CA GLY A 241 -6.91 13.83 2.09
C GLY A 241 -6.34 12.90 1.01
N TYR A 242 -5.89 11.71 1.38
CA TYR A 242 -5.47 10.68 0.43
C TYR A 242 -6.62 10.29 -0.51
N LEU A 243 -7.80 9.98 0.02
CA LEU A 243 -8.96 9.59 -0.79
C LEU A 243 -9.42 10.69 -1.76
N GLN A 244 -9.20 11.96 -1.42
CA GLN A 244 -9.53 13.10 -2.28
C GLN A 244 -8.47 13.40 -3.35
N SER A 245 -7.26 12.85 -3.20
CA SER A 245 -6.12 13.09 -4.09
C SER A 245 -5.86 11.95 -5.08
N VAL A 246 -6.79 11.00 -5.23
CA VAL A 246 -6.65 9.85 -6.13
C VAL A 246 -6.55 10.31 -7.58
N VAL A 247 -5.49 9.85 -8.27
CA VAL A 247 -5.23 10.13 -9.69
C VAL A 247 -5.38 8.88 -10.57
N ALA A 248 -5.21 7.68 -9.99
CA ALA A 248 -5.41 6.42 -10.70
C ALA A 248 -6.05 5.37 -9.78
N ARG A 249 -6.82 4.45 -10.36
CA ARG A 249 -7.45 3.32 -9.67
C ARG A 249 -7.31 2.02 -10.44
N ASN A 250 -7.53 0.89 -9.73
CA ASN A 250 -7.49 -0.45 -10.31
C ASN A 250 -6.18 -0.70 -11.06
N ILE A 251 -5.07 -0.38 -10.40
CA ILE A 251 -3.74 -0.45 -11.00
C ILE A 251 -3.28 -1.90 -10.98
N LYS A 252 -3.05 -2.46 -12.17
CA LYS A 252 -2.41 -3.74 -12.37
C LYS A 252 -0.99 -3.52 -12.84
N ILE A 253 -0.01 -4.00 -12.09
CA ILE A 253 1.40 -3.95 -12.42
C ILE A 253 1.83 -5.34 -12.86
N ILE A 254 2.27 -5.48 -14.08
CA ILE A 254 2.71 -6.72 -14.68
C ILE A 254 4.23 -6.64 -14.85
N ILE A 255 4.95 -7.57 -14.22
CA ILE A 255 6.41 -7.65 -14.26
C ILE A 255 6.75 -8.91 -15.08
N GLN A 256 7.42 -8.75 -16.20
CA GLN A 256 7.88 -9.83 -17.04
C GLN A 256 9.41 -9.83 -17.08
N LEU A 257 10.03 -10.89 -16.59
CA LEU A 257 11.47 -11.12 -16.72
C LEU A 257 11.75 -11.86 -18.02
N PRO A 258 12.81 -11.49 -18.76
CA PRO A 258 13.17 -12.19 -20.00
C PRO A 258 13.70 -13.59 -19.72
N GLU A 259 13.76 -14.40 -20.76
CA GLU A 259 14.34 -15.74 -20.71
C GLU A 259 15.79 -15.70 -20.22
N GLY A 260 16.11 -16.58 -19.28
CA GLY A 260 17.43 -16.68 -18.64
C GLY A 260 17.59 -15.80 -17.39
N VAL A 261 16.75 -14.79 -17.15
CA VAL A 261 16.71 -14.06 -15.88
C VAL A 261 15.78 -14.80 -14.92
N SER A 262 16.32 -15.26 -13.80
CA SER A 262 15.57 -16.04 -12.82
C SER A 262 15.05 -15.15 -11.69
N PRO A 263 13.75 -15.16 -11.38
CA PRO A 263 13.21 -14.39 -10.29
C PRO A 263 13.69 -14.94 -8.94
N VAL A 264 13.90 -14.04 -7.96
CA VAL A 264 14.14 -14.39 -6.57
C VAL A 264 12.93 -13.96 -5.74
N GLU A 265 12.60 -12.66 -5.73
CA GLU A 265 11.47 -12.14 -4.95
C GLU A 265 11.11 -10.70 -5.34
N ILE A 266 9.96 -10.25 -4.85
CA ILE A 266 9.50 -8.87 -4.88
C ILE A 266 9.40 -8.39 -3.43
N GLU A 267 10.21 -7.40 -3.06
CA GLU A 267 10.29 -6.89 -1.69
C GLU A 267 8.97 -6.27 -1.24
N GLY A 268 8.53 -6.62 -0.04
CA GLY A 268 7.29 -6.13 0.53
C GLY A 268 6.01 -6.79 0.00
N TYR A 269 6.14 -7.79 -0.89
CA TYR A 269 5.01 -8.51 -1.49
C TYR A 269 5.19 -10.04 -1.40
N PRO A 270 5.21 -10.62 -0.18
CA PRO A 270 5.53 -12.04 0.00
C PRO A 270 4.51 -13.00 -0.66
N ASP A 271 3.27 -12.55 -0.84
CA ASP A 271 2.20 -13.35 -1.46
C ASP A 271 2.25 -13.31 -2.99
N VAL A 272 3.07 -12.44 -3.59
CA VAL A 272 3.22 -12.31 -5.04
C VAL A 272 4.33 -13.22 -5.50
N THR A 273 4.00 -14.20 -6.32
CA THR A 273 4.94 -15.17 -6.86
C THR A 273 5.07 -15.04 -8.37
N PHE A 274 6.28 -15.28 -8.88
CA PHE A 274 6.50 -15.39 -10.31
C PHE A 274 6.00 -16.75 -10.84
N ARG A 275 5.23 -16.71 -11.91
CA ARG A 275 4.85 -17.87 -12.72
C ARG A 275 5.39 -17.68 -14.13
N GLU A 276 6.24 -18.59 -14.61
CA GLU A 276 6.87 -18.45 -15.92
C GLU A 276 7.51 -17.07 -16.15
N ASN A 277 8.31 -16.61 -15.18
CA ASN A 277 8.96 -15.31 -15.18
C ASN A 277 7.99 -14.09 -15.19
N ARG A 278 6.71 -14.28 -14.91
CA ARG A 278 5.70 -13.22 -14.83
C ARG A 278 5.11 -13.12 -13.44
N ALA A 279 5.02 -11.90 -12.91
CA ALA A 279 4.32 -11.58 -11.68
C ALA A 279 3.29 -10.46 -11.92
N GLU A 280 2.22 -10.47 -11.12
CA GLU A 280 1.18 -9.45 -11.17
C GLU A 280 0.89 -8.91 -9.77
N LEU A 281 0.89 -7.59 -9.63
CA LEU A 281 0.50 -6.89 -8.41
C LEU A 281 -0.73 -6.04 -8.70
N MET A 282 -1.60 -5.93 -7.69
CA MET A 282 -2.79 -5.09 -7.74
C MET A 282 -2.72 -4.01 -6.68
N LEU A 283 -2.94 -2.77 -7.08
CA LEU A 283 -3.10 -1.63 -6.17
C LEU A 283 -4.48 -1.01 -6.41
N SER A 284 -5.19 -0.67 -5.32
CA SER A 284 -6.55 -0.12 -5.42
C SER A 284 -6.53 1.31 -5.94
N GLU A 285 -5.74 2.18 -5.29
CA GLU A 285 -5.64 3.59 -5.61
C GLU A 285 -4.19 4.07 -5.66
N TYR A 286 -3.99 5.17 -6.38
CA TYR A 286 -2.74 5.91 -6.44
C TYR A 286 -3.01 7.40 -6.33
N TYR A 287 -2.23 8.10 -5.50
CA TYR A 287 -2.48 9.48 -5.12
C TYR A 287 -1.60 10.47 -5.90
N ALA A 288 -2.05 11.71 -5.98
CA ALA A 288 -1.26 12.78 -6.59
C ALA A 288 0.10 12.91 -5.90
N SER A 289 1.16 13.06 -6.69
CA SER A 289 2.55 13.14 -6.23
C SER A 289 3.09 11.95 -5.44
N GLN A 290 2.30 10.90 -5.24
CA GLN A 290 2.77 9.69 -4.57
C GLN A 290 3.92 9.08 -5.38
N GLN A 291 4.95 8.64 -4.67
CA GLN A 291 6.03 7.81 -5.21
C GLN A 291 5.99 6.45 -4.52
N ARG A 292 6.06 5.40 -5.31
CA ARG A 292 6.16 4.02 -4.81
C ARG A 292 7.18 3.27 -5.62
N ASN A 293 8.12 2.66 -4.93
CA ASN A 293 9.20 1.93 -5.52
C ASN A 293 9.03 0.44 -5.17
N ILE A 294 8.94 -0.42 -6.17
CA ILE A 294 8.81 -1.86 -5.99
C ILE A 294 10.17 -2.47 -6.29
N LEU A 295 10.80 -3.02 -5.28
CA LEU A 295 12.13 -3.62 -5.42
C LEU A 295 11.99 -5.08 -5.84
N VAL A 296 12.73 -5.47 -6.88
CA VAL A 296 12.74 -6.84 -7.42
C VAL A 296 14.16 -7.38 -7.38
N ARG A 297 14.31 -8.60 -6.85
CA ARG A 297 15.54 -9.38 -6.89
C ARG A 297 15.43 -10.46 -7.96
N CYS A 298 16.47 -10.57 -8.77
CA CYS A 298 16.58 -11.61 -9.77
C CYS A 298 18.04 -12.07 -9.89
N ARG A 299 18.27 -13.20 -10.56
CA ARG A 299 19.60 -13.68 -10.94
C ARG A 299 19.74 -13.63 -12.44
N VAL A 300 20.88 -13.16 -12.90
CA VAL A 300 21.19 -13.12 -14.32
C VAL A 300 22.16 -14.24 -14.67
N PRO A 301 21.97 -14.88 -15.84
CA PRO A 301 22.87 -15.93 -16.27
C PRO A 301 24.23 -15.38 -16.67
N ASP A 302 25.24 -16.21 -16.64
CA ASP A 302 26.49 -15.92 -17.33
C ASP A 302 26.24 -15.68 -18.80
N THR A 303 26.68 -14.53 -19.30
CA THR A 303 26.39 -14.11 -20.67
C THR A 303 27.52 -13.29 -21.26
N ASN A 304 27.73 -13.45 -22.57
CA ASN A 304 28.66 -12.63 -23.32
C ASN A 304 27.99 -11.40 -23.99
N LYS A 305 26.70 -11.15 -23.70
CA LYS A 305 26.00 -9.96 -24.21
C LYS A 305 26.57 -8.73 -23.53
N GLN A 306 26.72 -7.63 -24.26
CA GLN A 306 27.17 -6.35 -23.69
C GLN A 306 26.07 -5.64 -22.87
N LYS A 307 24.82 -5.91 -23.21
CA LYS A 307 23.62 -5.33 -22.57
C LYS A 307 22.57 -6.41 -22.38
N LEU A 308 21.96 -6.45 -21.21
CA LEU A 308 20.90 -7.39 -20.87
C LEU A 308 19.66 -6.64 -20.43
N GLU A 309 18.49 -7.05 -20.92
CA GLU A 309 17.20 -6.62 -20.38
C GLU A 309 16.96 -7.35 -19.03
N LEU A 310 16.60 -6.60 -17.98
CA LEU A 310 16.26 -7.16 -16.67
C LEU A 310 14.78 -7.46 -16.54
N ALA A 311 13.95 -6.51 -16.99
CA ALA A 311 12.51 -6.62 -16.90
C ALA A 311 11.81 -5.73 -17.91
N GLN A 312 10.63 -6.17 -18.35
CA GLN A 312 9.59 -5.36 -18.95
C GLN A 312 8.48 -5.20 -17.92
N VAL A 313 8.06 -3.97 -17.66
CA VAL A 313 7.00 -3.65 -16.70
C VAL A 313 5.88 -2.92 -17.42
N GLN A 314 4.66 -3.43 -17.27
CA GLN A 314 3.46 -2.85 -17.83
C GLN A 314 2.51 -2.48 -16.70
N LEU A 315 1.96 -1.26 -16.73
CA LEU A 315 0.89 -0.81 -15.86
C LEU A 315 -0.40 -0.66 -16.66
N GLU A 316 -1.47 -1.26 -16.16
CA GLU A 316 -2.84 -1.07 -16.65
C GLU A 316 -3.64 -0.43 -15.54
N PHE A 317 -4.33 0.69 -15.79
CA PHE A 317 -5.04 1.43 -14.75
C PHE A 317 -6.15 2.31 -15.32
N ARG A 318 -7.12 2.65 -14.46
CA ARG A 318 -8.07 3.73 -14.74
C ARG A 318 -7.41 5.07 -14.38
N ASP A 319 -7.22 5.90 -15.36
CA ASP A 319 -6.67 7.25 -15.24
C ASP A 319 -7.82 8.23 -14.87
N GLU A 320 -7.81 8.74 -13.63
CA GLU A 320 -8.88 9.63 -13.13
C GLU A 320 -8.75 11.06 -13.66
N ILE A 321 -7.64 11.40 -14.30
CA ILE A 321 -7.44 12.71 -14.94
C ILE A 321 -8.17 12.76 -16.28
N SER A 322 -8.07 11.68 -17.05
CA SER A 322 -8.71 11.58 -18.38
C SER A 322 -10.02 10.81 -18.37
N GLY A 323 -10.35 10.11 -17.28
CA GLY A 323 -11.51 9.21 -17.17
C GLY A 323 -11.41 7.94 -18.02
N ALA A 324 -10.23 7.59 -18.54
CA ALA A 324 -10.03 6.49 -19.47
C ALA A 324 -9.21 5.35 -18.87
N GLN A 325 -9.37 4.14 -19.41
CA GLN A 325 -8.41 3.05 -19.16
C GLN A 325 -7.12 3.36 -19.93
N ARG A 326 -5.98 3.20 -19.26
CA ARG A 326 -4.65 3.43 -19.84
C ARG A 326 -3.70 2.27 -19.57
N GLY A 327 -2.77 2.08 -20.51
CA GLY A 327 -1.62 1.22 -20.37
C GLY A 327 -0.33 2.01 -20.60
N ILE A 328 0.68 1.81 -19.76
CA ILE A 328 2.03 2.35 -19.93
C ILE A 328 3.05 1.25 -19.70
N GLU A 329 4.22 1.37 -20.34
CA GLU A 329 5.26 0.36 -20.29
C GLU A 329 6.63 1.00 -20.03
N SER A 330 7.50 0.26 -19.33
CA SER A 330 8.91 0.60 -19.16
C SER A 330 9.76 -0.66 -19.19
N ARG A 331 11.03 -0.53 -19.61
CA ARG A 331 12.00 -1.62 -19.63
C ARG A 331 13.27 -1.23 -18.90
N GLY A 332 13.80 -2.15 -18.12
CA GLY A 332 15.06 -2.00 -17.41
C GLY A 332 16.19 -2.78 -18.07
N TYR A 333 17.39 -2.20 -18.07
CA TYR A 333 18.56 -2.80 -18.68
C TYR A 333 19.78 -2.63 -17.77
N VAL A 334 20.71 -3.59 -17.86
CA VAL A 334 22.06 -3.49 -17.29
C VAL A 334 23.11 -3.73 -18.37
N HIS A 335 24.29 -3.18 -18.17
CA HIS A 335 25.47 -3.49 -18.98
C HIS A 335 26.32 -4.55 -18.30
N ILE A 336 26.89 -5.43 -19.09
CA ILE A 336 27.76 -6.49 -18.59
C ILE A 336 29.21 -6.00 -18.65
N THR A 337 29.96 -6.25 -17.57
CA THR A 337 31.39 -5.93 -17.47
C THR A 337 32.12 -7.07 -16.77
N SER A 338 33.41 -7.21 -17.03
CA SER A 338 34.31 -8.06 -16.23
C SER A 338 35.07 -7.29 -15.17
N ASP A 339 34.88 -5.97 -15.08
CA ASP A 339 35.56 -5.08 -14.16
C ASP A 339 34.68 -4.79 -12.93
N PRO A 340 35.03 -5.33 -11.73
CA PRO A 340 34.29 -5.09 -10.50
C PRO A 340 34.27 -3.61 -10.09
N GLN A 341 35.34 -2.85 -10.31
CA GLN A 341 35.40 -1.44 -9.95
C GLN A 341 34.41 -0.62 -10.79
N LYS A 342 34.27 -0.94 -12.07
CA LYS A 342 33.26 -0.32 -12.93
C LYS A 342 31.85 -0.67 -12.49
N SER A 343 31.63 -1.89 -12.02
CA SER A 343 30.34 -2.30 -11.44
C SER A 343 30.01 -1.47 -10.22
N ASP A 344 30.92 -1.37 -9.26
CA ASP A 344 30.70 -0.64 -8.01
C ASP A 344 30.56 0.87 -8.22
N ALA A 345 31.31 1.45 -9.15
CA ALA A 345 31.16 2.87 -9.51
C ALA A 345 29.84 3.22 -10.21
N SER A 346 29.03 2.22 -10.61
CA SER A 346 27.77 2.39 -11.31
C SER A 346 26.53 2.26 -10.42
N ILE A 347 26.70 2.24 -9.09
CA ILE A 347 25.62 2.13 -8.12
C ILE A 347 24.71 3.36 -8.21
N ASP A 348 23.40 3.12 -8.38
CA ASP A 348 22.38 4.12 -8.16
C ASP A 348 22.11 4.26 -6.66
N GLY A 349 22.52 5.40 -6.09
CA GLY A 349 22.42 5.65 -4.66
C GLY A 349 20.98 5.62 -4.12
N ASN A 350 19.97 5.95 -4.94
CA ASN A 350 18.59 5.91 -4.50
C ASN A 350 18.09 4.47 -4.41
N VAL A 351 18.41 3.63 -5.39
CA VAL A 351 18.06 2.20 -5.35
C VAL A 351 18.79 1.48 -4.23
N ALA A 352 20.08 1.80 -4.00
CA ALA A 352 20.85 1.23 -2.90
C ALA A 352 20.27 1.59 -1.52
N LYS A 353 19.87 2.85 -1.31
CA LYS A 353 19.17 3.29 -0.08
C LYS A 353 17.83 2.56 0.09
N LEU A 354 17.06 2.44 -0.97
CA LEU A 354 15.80 1.72 -0.97
C LEU A 354 16.00 0.23 -0.62
N ASN A 355 17.03 -0.40 -1.18
CA ASN A 355 17.40 -1.78 -0.86
C ASN A 355 17.70 -1.93 0.64
N SER A 356 18.53 -1.05 1.21
CA SER A 356 18.83 -1.06 2.66
C SER A 356 17.57 -0.84 3.50
N TRP A 357 16.68 0.04 3.06
CA TRP A 357 15.40 0.25 3.71
C TRP A 357 14.57 -1.04 3.81
N PHE A 358 14.46 -1.80 2.72
CA PHE A 358 13.75 -3.08 2.74
C PHE A 358 14.49 -4.16 3.55
N GLN A 359 15.83 -4.13 3.60
CA GLN A 359 16.59 -5.00 4.50
C GLN A 359 16.28 -4.70 5.98
N ASN A 360 16.10 -3.43 6.34
CA ASN A 360 15.64 -3.04 7.68
C ASN A 360 14.25 -3.59 8.00
N VAL A 361 13.32 -3.53 7.04
CA VAL A 361 11.97 -4.13 7.17
C VAL A 361 12.09 -5.62 7.47
N ARG A 362 12.90 -6.36 6.71
CA ARG A 362 13.13 -7.80 6.92
C ARG A 362 13.75 -8.11 8.28
N ALA A 363 14.77 -7.35 8.66
CA ALA A 363 15.43 -7.53 9.95
C ALA A 363 14.44 -7.34 11.10
N ARG A 364 13.51 -6.38 10.98
CA ARG A 364 12.43 -6.18 11.95
C ARG A 364 11.45 -7.35 11.99
N GLU A 365 11.01 -7.84 10.84
CA GLU A 365 10.09 -8.99 10.75
C GLU A 365 10.70 -10.24 11.37
N GLU A 366 11.97 -10.51 11.06
CA GLU A 366 12.72 -11.63 11.64
C GLU A 366 12.88 -11.47 13.15
N ALA A 367 13.25 -10.26 13.61
CA ALA A 367 13.41 -9.99 15.03
C ALA A 367 12.09 -10.14 15.81
N LEU A 368 10.95 -9.67 15.25
CA LEU A 368 9.63 -9.89 15.84
C LEU A 368 9.29 -11.38 15.95
N ALA A 369 9.50 -12.13 14.87
CA ALA A 369 9.22 -13.56 14.84
C ALA A 369 10.09 -14.36 15.85
N LEU A 370 11.36 -13.98 16.01
CA LEU A 370 12.27 -14.56 17.01
C LEU A 370 11.86 -14.18 18.44
N ALA A 371 11.51 -12.92 18.67
CA ALA A 371 11.05 -12.43 19.98
C ALA A 371 9.74 -13.14 20.42
N ASP A 372 8.80 -13.32 19.51
CA ASP A 372 7.55 -14.05 19.77
C ASP A 372 7.79 -15.55 20.09
N GLN A 373 8.92 -16.13 19.64
CA GLN A 373 9.39 -17.47 20.02
C GLN A 373 10.20 -17.50 21.35
N GLY A 374 10.37 -16.35 22.00
CA GLY A 374 11.21 -16.22 23.21
C GLY A 374 12.72 -16.21 22.94
N LYS A 375 13.17 -16.02 21.69
CA LYS A 375 14.59 -16.01 21.27
C LYS A 375 15.13 -14.59 21.20
N SER A 376 15.04 -13.83 22.28
CA SER A 376 15.32 -12.39 22.32
C SER A 376 16.77 -12.05 21.97
N GLU A 377 17.74 -12.84 22.41
CA GLU A 377 19.16 -12.65 22.07
C GLU A 377 19.41 -12.77 20.55
N GLN A 378 18.76 -13.77 19.91
CA GLN A 378 18.88 -13.93 18.46
C GLN A 378 18.18 -12.77 17.71
N ALA A 379 17.04 -12.32 18.21
CA ALA A 379 16.33 -11.17 17.65
C ALA A 379 17.21 -9.90 17.72
N ALA A 380 17.82 -9.62 18.86
CA ALA A 380 18.74 -8.50 19.02
C ALA A 380 19.96 -8.59 18.07
N LEU A 381 20.51 -9.79 17.90
CA LEU A 381 21.65 -10.02 17.00
C LEU A 381 21.30 -9.73 15.54
N VAL A 382 20.10 -10.09 15.09
CA VAL A 382 19.61 -9.77 13.73
C VAL A 382 19.60 -8.26 13.51
N LEU A 383 19.03 -7.49 14.45
CA LEU A 383 18.95 -6.03 14.36
C LEU A 383 20.35 -5.39 14.35
N ARG A 384 21.26 -5.84 15.22
CA ARG A 384 22.65 -5.31 15.26
C ARG A 384 23.41 -5.60 13.98
N ARG A 385 23.27 -6.79 13.41
CA ARG A 385 23.91 -7.14 12.13
C ARG A 385 23.41 -6.23 10.99
N GLN A 386 22.12 -5.91 10.98
CA GLN A 386 21.56 -5.01 9.97
C GLN A 386 22.14 -3.59 10.11
N ILE A 387 22.31 -3.08 11.33
CA ILE A 387 22.93 -1.77 11.59
C ILE A 387 24.38 -1.76 11.08
N GLU A 388 25.14 -2.83 11.32
CA GLU A 388 26.53 -2.96 10.83
C GLU A 388 26.56 -2.94 9.29
N GLN A 389 25.66 -3.63 8.62
CA GLN A 389 25.55 -3.63 7.16
C GLN A 389 25.24 -2.24 6.60
N ASN A 390 24.30 -1.52 7.22
CA ASN A 390 23.95 -0.17 6.83
C ASN A 390 25.15 0.80 6.97
N THR A 391 25.89 0.70 8.06
CA THR A 391 27.02 1.60 8.32
C THR A 391 28.24 1.33 7.42
N ALA A 392 28.32 0.13 6.85
CA ALA A 392 29.40 -0.24 5.93
C ALA A 392 29.25 0.40 4.52
N LEU A 393 28.08 0.92 4.16
CA LEU A 393 27.81 1.50 2.85
C LEU A 393 27.89 3.03 2.91
N PRO A 394 28.85 3.67 2.18
CA PRO A 394 29.07 5.12 2.25
C PRO A 394 27.87 5.98 1.83
N GLU A 395 27.04 5.48 0.90
CA GLU A 395 25.83 6.14 0.42
C GLU A 395 24.75 6.18 1.50
N ILE A 396 24.75 5.19 2.40
CA ILE A 396 23.77 5.02 3.47
C ILE A 396 24.21 5.76 4.73
N ALA A 397 25.52 5.71 5.04
CA ALA A 397 26.09 6.32 6.23
C ALA A 397 25.87 7.84 6.35
N LYS A 398 25.38 8.50 5.28
CA LYS A 398 25.08 9.94 5.22
C LYS A 398 23.59 10.24 5.06
N ASP A 399 22.75 9.22 4.97
CA ASP A 399 21.32 9.41 4.81
C ASP A 399 20.65 9.56 6.17
N GLU A 400 20.10 10.76 6.45
CA GLU A 400 19.50 11.08 7.75
C GLU A 400 18.35 10.14 8.14
N ARG A 401 17.54 9.68 7.16
CA ARG A 401 16.41 8.78 7.43
C ARG A 401 16.89 7.39 7.82
N LEU A 402 17.90 6.87 7.10
CA LEU A 402 18.49 5.57 7.44
C LEU A 402 19.26 5.60 8.76
N LEU A 403 19.89 6.75 9.10
CA LEU A 403 20.52 6.93 10.41
C LEU A 403 19.47 6.92 11.53
N GLN A 404 18.38 7.68 11.39
CA GLN A 404 17.28 7.66 12.36
C GLN A 404 16.65 6.27 12.49
N ASP A 405 16.58 5.53 11.39
CA ASP A 405 16.08 4.17 11.39
C ASP A 405 17.02 3.21 12.10
N ASN A 406 18.33 3.36 11.90
CA ASN A 406 19.33 2.62 12.66
C ASN A 406 19.24 2.87 14.18
N ASP A 407 19.00 4.11 14.60
CA ASP A 407 18.78 4.44 16.02
C ASP A 407 17.55 3.70 16.59
N LYS A 408 16.47 3.58 15.82
CA LYS A 408 15.30 2.80 16.21
C LYS A 408 15.61 1.29 16.31
N LEU A 409 16.37 0.75 15.33
CA LEU A 409 16.82 -0.64 15.38
C LEU A 409 17.70 -0.90 16.61
N LEU A 410 18.60 0.03 16.93
CA LEU A 410 19.48 -0.06 18.09
C LEU A 410 18.67 -0.06 19.39
N PHE A 411 17.76 0.89 19.56
CA PHE A 411 16.87 0.95 20.72
C PHE A 411 16.11 -0.37 20.93
N SER A 412 15.58 -0.93 19.84
CA SER A 412 14.85 -2.20 19.85
C SER A 412 15.73 -3.39 20.22
N ALA A 413 16.99 -3.41 19.74
CA ALA A 413 17.97 -4.44 20.11
C ALA A 413 18.31 -4.37 21.61
N GLU A 414 18.54 -3.17 22.16
CA GLU A 414 18.82 -2.95 23.58
C GLU A 414 17.63 -3.34 24.47
N GLU A 415 16.39 -3.08 24.02
CA GLU A 415 15.20 -3.50 24.75
C GLU A 415 15.11 -5.03 24.83
N LEU A 416 15.36 -5.74 23.72
CA LEU A 416 15.37 -7.21 23.68
C LEU A 416 16.46 -7.80 24.57
N GLU A 417 17.67 -7.20 24.58
CA GLU A 417 18.80 -7.64 25.42
C GLU A 417 18.54 -7.43 26.93
N THR A 418 17.87 -6.32 27.28
CA THR A 418 17.68 -5.94 28.68
C THR A 418 16.39 -6.51 29.28
N LYS A 419 15.28 -6.51 28.52
CA LYS A 419 13.95 -6.96 28.99
C LYS A 419 13.59 -8.37 28.53
N GLY A 420 14.31 -8.93 27.56
CA GLY A 420 14.01 -10.23 26.96
C GLY A 420 12.74 -10.27 26.10
N ARG A 421 12.11 -9.14 25.86
CA ARG A 421 10.90 -9.01 25.03
C ARG A 421 10.62 -7.54 24.69
N PHE A 422 9.83 -7.29 23.68
CA PHE A 422 9.21 -5.98 23.47
C PHE A 422 8.08 -5.75 24.47
N ASP A 423 7.96 -4.54 25.00
CA ASP A 423 6.71 -4.13 25.64
C ASP A 423 5.62 -3.87 24.58
N SER A 424 4.35 -3.75 25.02
CA SER A 424 3.21 -3.63 24.10
C SER A 424 3.31 -2.39 23.19
N ARG A 425 3.78 -1.27 23.74
CA ARG A 425 3.93 0.00 23.02
C ARG A 425 5.06 -0.08 21.98
N SER A 426 6.23 -0.56 22.42
CA SER A 426 7.40 -0.76 21.54
C SER A 426 7.07 -1.68 20.38
N ARG A 427 6.36 -2.78 20.63
CA ARG A 427 5.94 -3.73 19.60
C ARG A 427 5.02 -3.08 18.56
N LYS A 428 4.02 -2.29 18.99
CA LYS A 428 3.11 -1.59 18.08
C LYS A 428 3.80 -0.52 17.25
N SER A 429 4.66 0.28 17.89
CA SER A 429 5.46 1.30 17.19
C SER A 429 6.36 0.64 16.15
N PHE A 430 7.03 -0.44 16.51
CA PHE A 430 7.91 -1.21 15.63
C PHE A 430 7.15 -1.80 14.43
N GLN A 431 5.96 -2.37 14.68
CA GLN A 431 5.08 -2.89 13.63
C GLN A 431 4.55 -1.77 12.73
N TYR A 432 4.20 -0.62 13.29
CA TYR A 432 3.73 0.54 12.53
C TYR A 432 4.83 1.16 11.67
N ASP A 433 6.04 1.31 12.22
CA ASP A 433 7.21 1.75 11.45
C ASP A 433 7.48 0.79 10.28
N ASN A 434 7.41 -0.52 10.55
CA ASN A 434 7.60 -1.55 9.53
C ASN A 434 6.54 -1.46 8.42
N TYR A 435 5.27 -1.31 8.81
CA TYR A 435 4.18 -1.11 7.87
C TYR A 435 4.37 0.16 7.01
N ASN A 436 4.73 1.29 7.63
CA ASN A 436 4.96 2.54 6.92
C ASN A 436 6.14 2.44 5.95
N GLN A 437 7.22 1.81 6.36
CA GLN A 437 8.38 1.60 5.51
C GLN A 437 8.06 0.71 4.31
N ARG A 438 7.40 -0.42 4.53
CA ARG A 438 6.97 -1.32 3.45
C ARG A 438 6.06 -0.64 2.45
N ASN A 439 5.13 0.17 2.93
CA ASN A 439 4.17 0.90 2.10
C ASN A 439 4.68 2.28 1.63
N GLN A 440 5.93 2.65 2.00
CA GLN A 440 6.58 3.92 1.62
C GLN A 440 5.75 5.16 1.94
N LYS A 441 5.11 5.15 3.11
CA LYS A 441 4.28 6.26 3.62
C LYS A 441 5.07 7.29 4.43
N VAL A 442 6.32 7.03 4.72
CA VAL A 442 7.21 7.96 5.42
C VAL A 442 7.68 8.99 4.39
N GLN A 443 7.19 10.19 4.53
CA GLN A 443 7.65 11.38 3.77
C GLN A 443 8.88 11.98 4.40
#